data_a4c03dad6c791b00cb3c803c588dd3a4
#
_entry.id   a4c03dad6c791b00cb3c803c588dd3a4
#
_cell.length_a   1.000
_cell.length_b   1.000
_cell.length_c   1.000
_cell.angle_alpha   90.00
_cell.angle_beta   90.00
_cell.angle_gamma   90.00
#
_symmetry.space_group_name_H-M   'P 1'
#
loop_
_entity.id
_entity.type
_entity.pdbx_description
1 polymer ?
#
loop_
_entity_poly.entity_id
_entity_poly.type
_entity_poly.pdbx_seq_one_letter_code
_entity_poly.pdbx_strand_id
1 'polypeptide(L)'
;EYSFQDKLNELQDTYKYMLRYRIEGAKDPMQEQIYNNLQASTYELADSVKQKAVAVESPLSYYSRRRSLNIQPSLTYKQLHDQLFLEHEAGKHKESDAFNSLIFNKIWVSSFLKREEAEDIRGMLHDNALPFTTGSQIVSALMLGLQEAFDREKILLLFDAASHPNEEVKVRALISILITLYTYRKRTQLYPQIADRLAALAETPGFIKTIRTIILRFILARETEKITRKLQDEIIPEMLKLSPKLSKKINLNELTPEDLTGNEMNPEWESFFSDSTLGKKMVEFGELQQEGADVMHSTFVHLKNFPFFHELSNWLLPFTIEHSYFDDQFTPDNEAEKQMLDSMTFAAFMCNSDKYSLYFSMMQLPKEARKMMMNQFDSQATEMIQQNKEELISKRGKQDTIIGQYIQDLYRFFKLYPGHLDFTDIFTMPLDFHNLAILRPYISDKESLTNIAEYYLRKNYFSDALTIFNQLAKTDQDSDILFQKIGYCKQMEGDLKGALEAYLHADLLNSESKWVIRRIAGCYRS
;
A
#
# COMPACT_ATOMS: atom_id res chain seq x y z
N GLU A 1 -10.93 34.40 15.30
CA GLU A 1 -9.86 34.43 16.32
C GLU A 1 -10.44 34.35 17.73
N TYR A 2 -11.45 35.15 18.07
CA TYR A 2 -12.09 35.12 19.41
C TYR A 2 -12.60 33.74 19.80
N SER A 3 -13.24 33.00 18.89
CA SER A 3 -13.76 31.68 19.20
C SER A 3 -12.67 30.62 19.52
N PHE A 4 -11.46 30.76 18.99
CA PHE A 4 -10.34 29.87 19.34
C PHE A 4 -9.77 30.19 20.71
N GLN A 5 -9.70 31.47 21.06
CA GLN A 5 -9.23 31.92 22.38
C GLN A 5 -10.21 31.46 23.48
N ASP A 6 -11.50 31.58 23.25
CA ASP A 6 -12.52 31.13 24.21
C ASP A 6 -12.42 29.62 24.45
N LYS A 7 -12.28 28.83 23.35
CA LYS A 7 -12.11 27.40 23.45
C LYS A 7 -10.81 27.00 24.15
N LEU A 8 -9.72 27.74 23.91
CA LEU A 8 -8.46 27.53 24.61
C LEU A 8 -8.59 27.83 26.11
N ASN A 9 -9.29 28.90 26.48
CA ASN A 9 -9.54 29.25 27.87
C ASN A 9 -10.36 28.16 28.58
N GLU A 10 -11.42 27.67 27.94
CA GLU A 10 -12.24 26.56 28.46
C GLU A 10 -11.39 25.28 28.71
N LEU A 11 -10.53 24.92 27.77
CA LEU A 11 -9.61 23.78 27.91
C LEU A 11 -8.61 23.98 29.06
N GLN A 12 -8.05 25.19 29.19
CA GLN A 12 -7.14 25.52 30.26
C GLN A 12 -7.82 25.45 31.63
N ASP A 13 -9.03 25.95 31.76
CA ASP A 13 -9.77 25.94 33.02
C ASP A 13 -10.17 24.49 33.39
N THR A 14 -10.61 23.69 32.45
CA THR A 14 -10.86 22.27 32.66
C THR A 14 -9.60 21.55 33.15
N TYR A 15 -8.46 21.81 32.53
CA TYR A 15 -7.17 21.24 32.98
C TYR A 15 -6.78 21.68 34.41
N LYS A 16 -6.95 22.98 34.75
CA LYS A 16 -6.69 23.48 36.10
C LYS A 16 -7.58 22.83 37.15
N TYR A 17 -8.88 22.63 36.84
CA TYR A 17 -9.80 21.91 37.72
C TYR A 17 -9.36 20.47 37.94
N MET A 18 -8.98 19.75 36.86
CA MET A 18 -8.49 18.38 36.99
C MET A 18 -7.21 18.31 37.85
N LEU A 19 -6.27 19.23 37.68
CA LEU A 19 -5.06 19.30 38.52
C LEU A 19 -5.40 19.50 39.99
N ARG A 20 -6.33 20.43 40.29
CA ARG A 20 -6.79 20.69 41.65
C ARG A 20 -7.37 19.43 42.29
N TYR A 21 -8.31 18.74 41.63
CA TYR A 21 -8.91 17.49 42.11
C TYR A 21 -7.85 16.40 42.37
N ARG A 22 -6.86 16.30 41.51
CA ARG A 22 -5.75 15.35 41.68
C ARG A 22 -4.88 15.68 42.89
N ILE A 23 -4.57 16.95 43.12
CA ILE A 23 -3.80 17.42 44.27
C ILE A 23 -4.57 17.21 45.57
N GLU A 24 -5.87 17.45 45.56
CA GLU A 24 -6.78 17.25 46.72
C GLU A 24 -7.06 15.75 46.98
N GLY A 25 -6.54 14.83 46.14
CA GLY A 25 -6.68 13.41 46.33
C GLY A 25 -8.07 12.85 46.02
N ALA A 26 -8.92 13.64 45.33
CA ALA A 26 -10.23 13.17 44.90
C ALA A 26 -10.12 12.05 43.87
N LYS A 27 -10.83 10.93 44.09
CA LYS A 27 -10.91 9.81 43.17
C LYS A 27 -12.21 9.93 42.37
N ASP A 28 -12.08 10.36 41.12
CA ASP A 28 -13.21 10.40 40.18
C ASP A 28 -13.09 9.20 39.21
N PRO A 29 -14.07 8.30 39.14
CA PRO A 29 -14.08 7.20 38.19
C PRO A 29 -14.03 7.65 36.72
N MET A 30 -14.47 8.88 36.43
CA MET A 30 -14.50 9.45 35.08
C MET A 30 -13.22 10.24 34.75
N GLN A 31 -12.25 10.34 35.65
CA GLN A 31 -11.04 11.16 35.49
C GLN A 31 -10.29 10.83 34.20
N GLU A 32 -10.10 9.56 33.87
CA GLU A 32 -9.41 9.13 32.65
C GLU A 32 -10.19 9.56 31.41
N GLN A 33 -11.50 9.41 31.39
CA GLN A 33 -12.35 9.81 30.27
C GLN A 33 -12.33 11.32 30.07
N ILE A 34 -12.40 12.11 31.16
CA ILE A 34 -12.32 13.57 31.10
C ILE A 34 -10.95 13.99 30.54
N TYR A 35 -9.88 13.34 30.98
CA TYR A 35 -8.52 13.64 30.49
C TYR A 35 -8.38 13.30 29.00
N ASN A 36 -8.87 12.16 28.56
CA ASN A 36 -8.86 11.77 27.16
C ASN A 36 -9.68 12.73 26.28
N ASN A 37 -10.85 13.17 26.75
CA ASN A 37 -11.67 14.15 26.06
C ASN A 37 -10.95 15.52 25.99
N LEU A 38 -10.28 15.94 27.05
CA LEU A 38 -9.48 17.17 27.07
C LEU A 38 -8.34 17.12 26.06
N GLN A 39 -7.62 16.00 25.99
CA GLN A 39 -6.56 15.78 25.00
C GLN A 39 -7.12 15.80 23.59
N ALA A 40 -8.22 15.09 23.31
CA ALA A 40 -8.87 15.07 22.01
C ALA A 40 -9.28 16.48 21.55
N SER A 41 -9.96 17.23 22.43
CA SER A 41 -10.37 18.61 22.15
C SER A 41 -9.19 19.56 21.95
N THR A 42 -8.07 19.35 22.66
CA THR A 42 -6.85 20.12 22.46
C THR A 42 -6.25 19.88 21.07
N TYR A 43 -6.19 18.61 20.63
CA TYR A 43 -5.75 18.29 19.28
C TYR A 43 -6.67 18.89 18.20
N GLU A 44 -7.99 18.81 18.39
CA GLU A 44 -8.97 19.36 17.44
C GLU A 44 -8.86 20.88 17.33
N LEU A 45 -8.62 21.57 18.45
CA LEU A 45 -8.36 23.00 18.46
C LEU A 45 -7.06 23.32 17.71
N ALA A 46 -5.97 22.62 18.00
CA ALA A 46 -4.68 22.82 17.34
C ALA A 46 -4.79 22.61 15.82
N ASP A 47 -5.46 21.54 15.37
CA ASP A 47 -5.68 21.28 13.95
C ASP A 47 -6.54 22.37 13.29
N SER A 48 -7.59 22.84 13.99
CA SER A 48 -8.46 23.91 13.48
C SER A 48 -7.69 25.22 13.30
N VAL A 49 -6.81 25.56 14.26
CA VAL A 49 -5.93 26.73 14.19
C VAL A 49 -4.92 26.58 13.05
N LYS A 50 -4.25 25.42 12.95
CA LYS A 50 -3.32 25.10 11.85
C LYS A 50 -4.01 25.27 10.50
N GLN A 51 -5.14 24.63 10.31
CA GLN A 51 -5.90 24.66 9.05
C GLN A 51 -6.30 26.10 8.67
N LYS A 52 -6.73 26.92 9.62
CA LYS A 52 -7.11 28.30 9.35
C LYS A 52 -5.91 29.20 9.06
N ALA A 53 -4.81 29.03 9.81
CA ALA A 53 -3.59 29.82 9.63
C ALA A 53 -2.92 29.54 8.27
N VAL A 54 -2.89 28.27 7.84
CA VAL A 54 -2.20 27.84 6.62
C VAL A 54 -3.08 27.99 5.36
N ALA A 55 -4.41 27.95 5.50
CA ALA A 55 -5.33 27.90 4.36
C ALA A 55 -5.25 29.09 3.40
N VAL A 56 -4.87 30.28 3.89
CA VAL A 56 -4.92 31.51 3.10
C VAL A 56 -3.72 31.63 2.16
N GLU A 57 -2.53 31.31 2.62
CA GLU A 57 -1.28 31.64 1.91
C GLU A 57 -0.48 30.40 1.46
N SER A 58 -0.80 29.21 1.93
CA SER A 58 -0.03 28.02 1.60
C SER A 58 -0.06 27.71 0.11
N PRO A 59 1.10 27.51 -0.54
CA PRO A 59 1.19 27.09 -1.94
C PRO A 59 0.90 25.60 -2.14
N LEU A 60 0.85 24.79 -1.08
CA LEU A 60 0.65 23.36 -1.18
C LEU A 60 -0.63 23.01 -1.96
N SER A 61 -0.56 21.96 -2.74
CA SER A 61 -1.64 21.50 -3.65
C SER A 61 -2.98 21.33 -2.91
N TYR A 62 -2.97 20.80 -1.69
CA TYR A 62 -4.17 20.66 -0.83
C TYR A 62 -4.89 22.00 -0.63
N TYR A 63 -4.17 23.03 -0.16
CA TYR A 63 -4.76 24.33 0.14
C TYR A 63 -5.10 25.11 -1.12
N SER A 64 -4.29 24.98 -2.18
CA SER A 64 -4.56 25.58 -3.47
C SER A 64 -5.85 25.02 -4.08
N ARG A 65 -6.01 23.71 -4.09
CA ARG A 65 -7.24 23.05 -4.58
C ARG A 65 -8.46 23.44 -3.72
N ARG A 66 -8.31 23.50 -2.41
CA ARG A 66 -9.37 23.94 -1.51
C ARG A 66 -9.84 25.36 -1.82
N ARG A 67 -8.92 26.30 -2.05
CA ARG A 67 -9.29 27.67 -2.45
C ARG A 67 -10.02 27.69 -3.79
N SER A 68 -9.56 26.93 -4.77
CA SER A 68 -10.19 26.88 -6.09
C SER A 68 -11.63 26.35 -6.03
N LEU A 69 -11.89 25.35 -5.20
CA LEU A 69 -13.24 24.80 -5.02
C LEU A 69 -14.18 25.73 -4.25
N ASN A 70 -13.64 26.56 -3.35
CA ASN A 70 -14.44 27.53 -2.59
C ASN A 70 -14.88 28.76 -3.42
N ILE A 71 -14.26 29.03 -4.55
CA ILE A 71 -14.60 30.14 -5.45
C ILE A 71 -15.84 29.80 -6.30
N GLN A 72 -16.08 28.54 -6.59
CA GLN A 72 -17.22 28.08 -7.38
C GLN A 72 -18.42 27.78 -6.47
N PRO A 73 -19.69 27.96 -6.92
CA PRO A 73 -20.84 27.51 -6.17
C PRO A 73 -20.71 26.00 -5.96
N SER A 74 -20.40 25.59 -4.72
CA SER A 74 -20.09 24.20 -4.43
C SER A 74 -21.38 23.38 -4.36
N LEU A 75 -21.53 22.43 -5.30
CA LEU A 75 -22.54 21.38 -5.20
C LEU A 75 -22.38 20.63 -3.88
N THR A 76 -23.47 20.27 -3.24
CA THR A 76 -23.45 19.36 -2.08
C THR A 76 -23.02 17.95 -2.51
N TYR A 77 -22.59 17.11 -1.57
CA TYR A 77 -22.26 15.72 -1.91
C TYR A 77 -23.47 14.96 -2.49
N LYS A 78 -24.68 15.25 -1.97
CA LYS A 78 -25.93 14.69 -2.52
C LYS A 78 -26.14 15.10 -3.97
N GLN A 79 -25.98 16.40 -4.29
CA GLN A 79 -26.13 16.87 -5.67
C GLN A 79 -25.09 16.27 -6.61
N LEU A 80 -23.84 16.08 -6.13
CA LEU A 80 -22.78 15.42 -6.90
C LEU A 80 -23.11 13.95 -7.14
N HIS A 81 -23.67 13.26 -6.15
CA HIS A 81 -24.16 11.90 -6.28
C HIS A 81 -25.24 11.78 -7.35
N ASP A 82 -26.27 12.62 -7.26
CA ASP A 82 -27.40 12.62 -8.20
C ASP A 82 -26.92 12.89 -9.63
N GLN A 83 -26.01 13.84 -9.83
CA GLN A 83 -25.45 14.15 -11.15
C GLN A 83 -24.58 13.01 -11.68
N LEU A 84 -23.67 12.46 -10.87
CA LEU A 84 -22.84 11.34 -11.27
C LEU A 84 -23.66 10.13 -11.70
N PHE A 85 -24.73 9.81 -10.92
CA PHE A 85 -25.65 8.73 -11.24
C PHE A 85 -26.31 8.94 -12.61
N LEU A 86 -26.83 10.13 -12.89
CA LEU A 86 -27.48 10.47 -14.17
C LEU A 86 -26.53 10.36 -15.35
N GLU A 87 -25.30 10.87 -15.24
CA GLU A 87 -24.34 10.84 -16.33
C GLU A 87 -23.79 9.42 -16.56
N HIS A 88 -23.63 8.63 -15.48
CA HIS A 88 -23.23 7.23 -15.58
C HIS A 88 -24.29 6.38 -16.29
N GLU A 89 -25.57 6.49 -15.87
CA GLU A 89 -26.71 5.80 -16.53
C GLU A 89 -26.87 6.22 -17.99
N ALA A 90 -26.52 7.45 -18.33
CA ALA A 90 -26.54 7.95 -19.70
C ALA A 90 -25.33 7.46 -20.54
N GLY A 91 -24.39 6.72 -19.96
CA GLY A 91 -23.18 6.24 -20.63
C GLY A 91 -22.21 7.36 -21.04
N LYS A 92 -22.24 8.49 -20.35
CA LYS A 92 -21.38 9.65 -20.65
C LYS A 92 -20.11 9.59 -19.80
N HIS A 93 -19.10 8.88 -20.27
CA HIS A 93 -17.87 8.65 -19.52
C HIS A 93 -17.15 9.96 -19.17
N LYS A 94 -17.07 10.93 -20.09
CA LYS A 94 -16.36 12.19 -19.86
C LYS A 94 -16.96 13.02 -18.73
N GLU A 95 -18.27 13.12 -18.69
CA GLU A 95 -19.00 13.83 -17.65
C GLU A 95 -18.92 13.07 -16.32
N SER A 96 -19.06 11.74 -16.33
CA SER A 96 -18.88 10.88 -15.17
C SER A 96 -17.49 11.01 -14.55
N ASP A 97 -16.41 11.00 -15.35
CA ASP A 97 -15.04 11.18 -14.90
C ASP A 97 -14.81 12.56 -14.27
N ALA A 98 -15.43 13.60 -14.87
CA ALA A 98 -15.35 14.96 -14.34
C ALA A 98 -16.02 15.05 -12.94
N PHE A 99 -17.18 14.42 -12.75
CA PHE A 99 -17.84 14.36 -11.44
C PHE A 99 -17.08 13.52 -10.44
N ASN A 100 -16.54 12.37 -10.84
CA ASN A 100 -15.67 11.54 -10.00
C ASN A 100 -14.44 12.32 -9.53
N SER A 101 -13.77 13.03 -10.43
CA SER A 101 -12.63 13.90 -10.07
C SER A 101 -13.05 15.04 -9.13
N LEU A 102 -14.21 15.65 -9.34
CA LEU A 102 -14.73 16.69 -8.47
C LEU A 102 -15.05 16.15 -7.06
N ILE A 103 -15.70 14.99 -6.96
CA ILE A 103 -15.98 14.28 -5.69
C ILE A 103 -14.68 13.97 -4.97
N PHE A 104 -13.71 13.37 -5.67
CA PHE A 104 -12.39 13.07 -5.13
C PHE A 104 -11.74 14.33 -4.54
N ASN A 105 -11.61 15.39 -5.32
CA ASN A 105 -10.98 16.62 -4.90
C ASN A 105 -11.70 17.26 -3.71
N LYS A 106 -13.05 17.27 -3.72
CA LYS A 106 -13.86 17.83 -2.64
C LYS A 106 -13.69 17.06 -1.33
N ILE A 107 -13.66 15.71 -1.38
CA ILE A 107 -13.41 14.85 -0.22
C ILE A 107 -11.98 15.03 0.28
N TRP A 108 -11.00 15.02 -0.63
CA TRP A 108 -9.59 15.17 -0.28
C TRP A 108 -9.34 16.45 0.51
N VAL A 109 -9.77 17.61 -0.01
CA VAL A 109 -9.47 18.91 0.60
C VAL A 109 -10.44 19.35 1.68
N SER A 110 -11.53 18.59 1.95
CA SER A 110 -12.41 18.87 3.07
C SER A 110 -11.65 18.67 4.39
N SER A 111 -11.94 19.49 5.37
CA SER A 111 -11.49 19.32 6.74
C SER A 111 -12.66 19.42 7.69
N PHE A 112 -12.71 18.51 8.67
CA PHE A 112 -13.79 18.46 9.66
C PHE A 112 -15.17 18.25 9.00
N LEU A 113 -15.34 17.10 8.32
CA LEU A 113 -16.61 16.73 7.71
C LEU A 113 -17.75 16.82 8.72
N LYS A 114 -18.83 17.45 8.33
CA LYS A 114 -20.07 17.43 9.10
C LYS A 114 -20.70 16.05 8.99
N ARG A 115 -21.49 15.69 10.01
CA ARG A 115 -22.17 14.39 10.03
C ARG A 115 -23.08 14.18 8.80
N GLU A 116 -23.78 15.23 8.36
CA GLU A 116 -24.65 15.18 7.17
C GLU A 116 -23.82 14.92 5.90
N GLU A 117 -22.68 15.57 5.75
CA GLU A 117 -21.76 15.36 4.62
C GLU A 117 -21.19 13.93 4.62
N ALA A 118 -20.86 13.40 5.81
CA ALA A 118 -20.41 12.03 5.95
C ALA A 118 -21.49 11.01 5.58
N GLU A 119 -22.77 11.27 5.92
CA GLU A 119 -23.90 10.42 5.51
C GLU A 119 -24.09 10.43 3.99
N ASP A 120 -23.98 11.60 3.33
CA ASP A 120 -24.05 11.68 1.87
C ASP A 120 -22.92 10.85 1.20
N ILE A 121 -21.68 10.97 1.71
CA ILE A 121 -20.54 10.20 1.20
C ILE A 121 -20.76 8.69 1.45
N ARG A 122 -21.29 8.31 2.61
CA ARG A 122 -21.64 6.92 2.91
C ARG A 122 -22.71 6.40 1.93
N GLY A 123 -23.69 7.22 1.58
CA GLY A 123 -24.68 6.90 0.57
C GLY A 123 -24.04 6.57 -0.77
N MET A 124 -23.08 7.38 -1.24
CA MET A 124 -22.33 7.10 -2.47
C MET A 124 -21.51 5.82 -2.39
N LEU A 125 -20.86 5.54 -1.26
CA LEU A 125 -20.06 4.32 -1.05
C LEU A 125 -20.91 3.05 -1.16
N HIS A 126 -22.16 3.09 -0.74
CA HIS A 126 -23.05 1.92 -0.71
C HIS A 126 -24.03 1.86 -1.88
N ASP A 127 -23.96 2.81 -2.81
CA ASP A 127 -24.81 2.80 -4.00
C ASP A 127 -24.26 1.78 -5.03
N ASN A 128 -24.97 0.67 -5.18
CA ASN A 128 -24.62 -0.38 -6.13
C ASN A 128 -24.82 0.03 -7.60
N ALA A 129 -25.46 1.13 -7.88
CA ALA A 129 -25.63 1.66 -9.22
C ALA A 129 -24.40 2.44 -9.70
N LEU A 130 -23.54 2.88 -8.77
CA LEU A 130 -22.28 3.51 -9.11
C LEU A 130 -21.18 2.47 -9.33
N PRO A 131 -20.22 2.74 -10.24
CA PRO A 131 -19.10 1.84 -10.47
C PRO A 131 -18.20 1.75 -9.22
N PHE A 132 -17.59 0.58 -9.00
CA PHE A 132 -16.67 0.37 -7.88
C PHE A 132 -15.46 1.33 -7.90
N THR A 133 -15.13 1.87 -9.06
CA THR A 133 -14.07 2.88 -9.23
C THR A 133 -14.37 4.16 -8.46
N THR A 134 -15.64 4.58 -8.40
CA THR A 134 -16.07 5.73 -7.58
C THR A 134 -15.79 5.47 -6.11
N GLY A 135 -16.21 4.31 -5.56
CA GLY A 135 -15.91 3.93 -4.19
C GLY A 135 -14.41 3.86 -3.89
N SER A 136 -13.63 3.33 -4.83
CA SER A 136 -12.17 3.26 -4.73
C SER A 136 -11.50 4.64 -4.71
N GLN A 137 -12.01 5.59 -5.51
CA GLN A 137 -11.54 6.98 -5.52
C GLN A 137 -11.94 7.71 -4.24
N ILE A 138 -13.14 7.51 -3.72
CA ILE A 138 -13.59 8.06 -2.42
C ILE A 138 -12.64 7.60 -1.31
N VAL A 139 -12.33 6.31 -1.22
CA VAL A 139 -11.40 5.76 -0.23
C VAL A 139 -10.02 6.42 -0.33
N SER A 140 -9.49 6.56 -1.55
CA SER A 140 -8.19 7.19 -1.77
C SER A 140 -8.20 8.69 -1.40
N ALA A 141 -9.28 9.40 -1.69
CA ALA A 141 -9.46 10.80 -1.31
C ALA A 141 -9.54 10.99 0.22
N LEU A 142 -10.28 10.09 0.91
CA LEU A 142 -10.34 10.06 2.38
C LEU A 142 -8.95 9.88 2.99
N MET A 143 -8.18 8.91 2.49
CA MET A 143 -6.81 8.62 2.94
C MET A 143 -5.89 9.82 2.75
N LEU A 144 -5.85 10.42 1.55
CA LEU A 144 -5.01 11.59 1.29
C LEU A 144 -5.42 12.80 2.13
N GLY A 145 -6.73 13.01 2.34
CA GLY A 145 -7.21 14.07 3.22
C GLY A 145 -6.80 13.87 4.68
N LEU A 146 -6.78 12.62 5.14
CA LEU A 146 -6.33 12.26 6.48
C LEU A 146 -4.81 12.41 6.69
N GLN A 147 -4.01 12.49 5.63
CA GLN A 147 -2.60 12.82 5.78
C GLN A 147 -2.38 14.29 6.17
N GLU A 148 -3.24 15.19 5.71
CA GLU A 148 -3.12 16.62 6.03
C GLU A 148 -3.72 16.98 7.39
N ALA A 149 -4.89 16.42 7.72
CA ALA A 149 -5.58 16.69 8.97
C ALA A 149 -6.32 15.47 9.50
N PHE A 150 -6.29 15.28 10.83
CA PHE A 150 -7.13 14.30 11.48
C PHE A 150 -8.61 14.68 11.35
N ASP A 151 -9.41 13.75 10.88
CA ASP A 151 -10.85 13.89 10.77
C ASP A 151 -11.54 12.58 11.17
N ARG A 152 -12.29 12.61 12.27
CA ARG A 152 -12.95 11.43 12.81
C ARG A 152 -13.96 10.83 11.83
N GLU A 153 -14.75 11.68 11.17
CA GLU A 153 -15.78 11.21 10.25
C GLU A 153 -15.16 10.54 9.01
N LYS A 154 -14.04 11.07 8.50
CA LYS A 154 -13.30 10.41 7.42
C LYS A 154 -12.76 9.03 7.83
N ILE A 155 -12.26 8.89 9.06
CA ILE A 155 -11.80 7.59 9.56
C ILE A 155 -12.96 6.62 9.65
N LEU A 156 -14.13 7.04 10.16
CA LEU A 156 -15.31 6.19 10.26
C LEU A 156 -15.82 5.76 8.88
N LEU A 157 -15.77 6.65 7.88
CA LEU A 157 -16.08 6.31 6.48
C LEU A 157 -15.12 5.26 5.89
N LEU A 158 -13.83 5.28 6.25
CA LEU A 158 -12.90 4.22 5.86
C LEU A 158 -13.30 2.86 6.47
N PHE A 159 -13.77 2.84 7.72
CA PHE A 159 -14.30 1.62 8.34
C PHE A 159 -15.58 1.12 7.65
N ASP A 160 -16.47 2.03 7.23
CA ASP A 160 -17.65 1.66 6.46
C ASP A 160 -17.23 1.05 5.10
N ALA A 161 -16.29 1.68 4.39
CA ALA A 161 -15.74 1.17 3.13
C ALA A 161 -15.00 -0.18 3.27
N ALA A 162 -14.41 -0.47 4.44
CA ALA A 162 -13.78 -1.77 4.72
C ALA A 162 -14.79 -2.94 4.81
N SER A 163 -16.08 -2.65 4.91
CA SER A 163 -17.18 -3.62 4.87
C SER A 163 -17.86 -3.70 3.49
N HIS A 164 -17.33 -2.99 2.49
CA HIS A 164 -17.89 -2.94 1.14
C HIS A 164 -17.87 -4.32 0.46
N PRO A 165 -18.91 -4.71 -0.33
CA PRO A 165 -18.96 -6.00 -1.01
C PRO A 165 -17.89 -6.16 -2.09
N ASN A 166 -17.47 -5.08 -2.75
CA ASN A 166 -16.40 -5.10 -3.75
C ASN A 166 -15.03 -5.14 -3.07
N GLU A 167 -14.21 -6.14 -3.44
CA GLU A 167 -12.89 -6.37 -2.82
C GLU A 167 -11.89 -5.23 -3.09
N GLU A 168 -12.00 -4.54 -4.23
CA GLU A 168 -11.13 -3.39 -4.56
C GLU A 168 -11.33 -2.26 -3.55
N VAL A 169 -12.58 -1.87 -3.30
CA VAL A 169 -12.93 -0.82 -2.33
C VAL A 169 -12.53 -1.24 -0.91
N LYS A 170 -12.88 -2.48 -0.53
CA LYS A 170 -12.60 -3.05 0.79
C LYS A 170 -11.11 -3.09 1.11
N VAL A 171 -10.30 -3.62 0.22
CA VAL A 171 -8.85 -3.76 0.44
C VAL A 171 -8.17 -2.40 0.52
N ARG A 172 -8.53 -1.47 -0.36
CA ARG A 172 -8.04 -0.09 -0.31
C ARG A 172 -8.38 0.59 1.01
N ALA A 173 -9.60 0.38 1.51
CA ALA A 173 -10.03 0.90 2.81
C ALA A 173 -9.19 0.32 3.96
N LEU A 174 -8.91 -0.99 3.97
CA LEU A 174 -8.07 -1.62 5.00
C LEU A 174 -6.64 -1.06 4.98
N ILE A 175 -6.04 -0.89 3.80
CA ILE A 175 -4.71 -0.28 3.66
C ILE A 175 -4.74 1.17 4.17
N SER A 176 -5.76 1.95 3.79
CA SER A 176 -5.94 3.34 4.21
C SER A 176 -6.15 3.47 5.72
N ILE A 177 -6.89 2.54 6.35
CA ILE A 177 -7.06 2.45 7.80
C ILE A 177 -5.69 2.23 8.46
N LEU A 178 -4.89 1.26 8.00
CA LEU A 178 -3.58 0.98 8.60
C LEU A 178 -2.66 2.20 8.53
N ILE A 179 -2.57 2.87 7.38
CA ILE A 179 -1.79 4.10 7.20
C ILE A 179 -2.27 5.18 8.17
N THR A 180 -3.59 5.37 8.27
CA THR A 180 -4.20 6.37 9.15
C THR A 180 -3.96 6.08 10.62
N LEU A 181 -4.16 4.82 11.06
CA LEU A 181 -3.88 4.40 12.43
C LEU A 181 -2.40 4.58 12.79
N TYR A 182 -1.50 4.34 11.83
CA TYR A 182 -0.07 4.55 12.01
C TYR A 182 0.28 6.04 12.14
N THR A 183 -0.25 6.87 11.26
CA THR A 183 -0.04 8.32 11.27
C THR A 183 -0.52 8.94 12.58
N TYR A 184 -1.69 8.53 13.05
CA TYR A 184 -2.33 9.07 14.24
C TYR A 184 -2.23 8.17 15.48
N ARG A 185 -1.22 7.28 15.56
CA ARG A 185 -1.07 6.27 16.62
C ARG A 185 -1.12 6.81 18.05
N LYS A 186 -0.78 8.09 18.25
CA LYS A 186 -0.88 8.76 19.56
C LYS A 186 -2.27 9.30 19.86
N ARG A 187 -3.12 9.48 18.83
CA ARG A 187 -4.45 10.11 18.94
C ARG A 187 -5.59 9.08 18.91
N THR A 188 -5.41 7.98 18.18
CA THR A 188 -6.48 6.99 17.98
C THR A 188 -7.00 6.40 19.28
N GLN A 189 -6.17 6.34 20.32
CA GLN A 189 -6.55 5.87 21.66
C GLN A 189 -7.56 6.80 22.37
N LEU A 190 -7.62 8.07 21.94
CA LEU A 190 -8.55 9.07 22.51
C LEU A 190 -9.97 8.92 21.96
N TYR A 191 -10.17 8.08 20.94
CA TYR A 191 -11.43 7.92 20.23
C TYR A 191 -11.91 6.45 20.31
N PRO A 192 -12.68 6.06 21.37
CA PRO A 192 -13.12 4.67 21.56
C PRO A 192 -13.83 4.08 20.35
N GLN A 193 -14.59 4.91 19.62
CA GLN A 193 -15.29 4.50 18.40
C GLN A 193 -14.38 3.89 17.34
N ILE A 194 -13.10 4.33 17.25
CA ILE A 194 -12.13 3.77 16.32
C ILE A 194 -11.76 2.34 16.75
N ALA A 195 -11.57 2.12 18.05
CA ALA A 195 -11.28 0.80 18.60
C ALA A 195 -12.48 -0.16 18.42
N ASP A 196 -13.70 0.32 18.67
CA ASP A 196 -14.94 -0.46 18.50
C ASP A 196 -15.13 -0.90 17.05
N ARG A 197 -14.90 0.02 16.09
CA ARG A 197 -14.98 -0.30 14.65
C ARG A 197 -13.90 -1.29 14.22
N LEU A 198 -12.68 -1.16 14.75
CA LEU A 198 -11.61 -2.11 14.48
C LEU A 198 -11.92 -3.49 15.06
N ALA A 199 -12.49 -3.55 16.26
CA ALA A 199 -12.93 -4.81 16.88
C ALA A 199 -14.00 -5.49 16.02
N ALA A 200 -15.00 -4.75 15.55
CA ALA A 200 -16.02 -5.28 14.66
C ALA A 200 -15.46 -5.83 13.33
N LEU A 201 -14.46 -5.14 12.73
CA LEU A 201 -13.77 -5.64 11.54
C LEU A 201 -12.96 -6.90 11.84
N ALA A 202 -12.36 -7.00 13.02
CA ALA A 202 -11.54 -8.14 13.41
C ALA A 202 -12.33 -9.45 13.54
N GLU A 203 -13.66 -9.37 13.77
CA GLU A 203 -14.56 -10.51 13.75
C GLU A 203 -14.79 -11.07 12.34
N THR A 204 -14.46 -10.30 11.30
CA THR A 204 -14.63 -10.74 9.91
C THR A 204 -13.65 -11.86 9.57
N PRO A 205 -14.14 -13.01 9.02
CA PRO A 205 -13.27 -14.12 8.64
C PRO A 205 -12.14 -13.68 7.70
N GLY A 206 -10.90 -14.02 8.02
CA GLY A 206 -9.73 -13.70 7.21
C GLY A 206 -9.10 -12.33 7.47
N PHE A 207 -9.69 -11.49 8.32
CA PHE A 207 -9.17 -10.15 8.63
C PHE A 207 -7.69 -10.17 9.03
N ILE A 208 -7.32 -10.96 10.05
CA ILE A 208 -5.93 -11.06 10.55
C ILE A 208 -4.96 -11.43 9.43
N LYS A 209 -5.36 -12.37 8.57
CA LYS A 209 -4.56 -12.81 7.44
C LYS A 209 -4.36 -11.69 6.41
N THR A 210 -5.43 -10.95 6.10
CA THR A 210 -5.38 -9.80 5.19
C THR A 210 -4.47 -8.71 5.75
N ILE A 211 -4.60 -8.36 7.03
CA ILE A 211 -3.71 -7.38 7.69
C ILE A 211 -2.26 -7.84 7.64
N ARG A 212 -1.98 -9.11 7.93
CA ARG A 212 -0.64 -9.67 7.82
C ARG A 212 -0.08 -9.56 6.40
N THR A 213 -0.85 -9.91 5.38
CA THR A 213 -0.46 -9.74 3.98
C THR A 213 -0.12 -8.28 3.66
N ILE A 214 -0.95 -7.33 4.10
CA ILE A 214 -0.70 -5.89 3.89
C ILE A 214 0.64 -5.49 4.53
N ILE A 215 0.90 -5.92 5.77
CA ILE A 215 2.17 -5.64 6.47
C ILE A 215 3.37 -6.19 5.67
N LEU A 216 3.29 -7.43 5.22
CA LEU A 216 4.36 -8.05 4.43
C LEU A 216 4.60 -7.32 3.09
N ARG A 217 3.53 -6.86 2.43
CA ARG A 217 3.64 -6.08 1.19
C ARG A 217 4.27 -4.70 1.43
N PHE A 218 4.01 -4.04 2.55
CA PHE A 218 4.71 -2.80 2.90
C PHE A 218 6.21 -3.04 3.21
N ILE A 219 6.56 -4.16 3.86
CA ILE A 219 7.97 -4.53 4.06
C ILE A 219 8.64 -4.75 2.69
N LEU A 220 7.96 -5.44 1.77
CA LEU A 220 8.46 -5.69 0.43
C LEU A 220 8.64 -4.40 -0.37
N ALA A 221 7.74 -3.43 -0.23
CA ALA A 221 7.83 -2.14 -0.90
C ALA A 221 9.10 -1.35 -0.54
N ARG A 222 9.73 -1.60 0.64
CA ARG A 222 11.04 -1.04 0.99
C ARG A 222 12.17 -1.50 0.07
N GLU A 223 12.00 -2.66 -0.58
CA GLU A 223 12.99 -3.23 -1.49
C GLU A 223 12.95 -2.63 -2.91
N THR A 224 11.88 -1.89 -3.25
CA THR A 224 11.66 -1.39 -4.62
C THR A 224 12.86 -0.61 -5.16
N GLU A 225 13.46 0.28 -4.38
CA GLU A 225 14.63 1.05 -4.83
C GLU A 225 15.87 0.18 -5.03
N LYS A 226 16.11 -0.79 -4.13
CA LYS A 226 17.25 -1.72 -4.25
C LYS A 226 17.10 -2.61 -5.47
N ILE A 227 15.88 -3.12 -5.71
CA ILE A 227 15.54 -3.93 -6.88
C ILE A 227 15.71 -3.11 -8.15
N THR A 228 15.21 -1.88 -8.18
CA THR A 228 15.36 -0.97 -9.31
C THR A 228 16.82 -0.72 -9.65
N ARG A 229 17.65 -0.40 -8.67
CA ARG A 229 19.11 -0.21 -8.88
C ARG A 229 19.76 -1.49 -9.39
N LYS A 230 19.47 -2.64 -8.79
CA LYS A 230 20.02 -3.91 -9.24
C LYS A 230 19.64 -4.25 -10.68
N LEU A 231 18.39 -3.96 -11.07
CA LEU A 231 17.95 -4.11 -12.45
C LEU A 231 18.74 -3.19 -13.41
N GLN A 232 18.83 -1.91 -13.09
CA GLN A 232 19.48 -0.91 -13.95
C GLN A 232 20.99 -1.08 -14.03
N ASP A 233 21.64 -1.38 -12.91
CA ASP A 233 23.10 -1.40 -12.83
C ASP A 233 23.70 -2.76 -13.19
N GLU A 234 22.97 -3.85 -12.97
CA GLU A 234 23.52 -5.20 -13.09
C GLU A 234 22.86 -6.04 -14.18
N ILE A 235 21.51 -6.09 -14.23
CA ILE A 235 20.80 -7.05 -15.09
C ILE A 235 20.67 -6.51 -16.52
N ILE A 236 20.11 -5.30 -16.68
CA ILE A 236 19.89 -4.69 -18.01
C ILE A 236 21.20 -4.53 -18.80
N PRO A 237 22.32 -4.05 -18.23
CA PRO A 237 23.57 -3.95 -18.98
C PRO A 237 24.14 -5.31 -19.42
N GLU A 238 23.97 -6.35 -18.63
CA GLU A 238 24.40 -7.70 -19.01
C GLU A 238 23.52 -8.29 -20.13
N MET A 239 22.21 -8.10 -20.05
CA MET A 239 21.28 -8.49 -21.12
C MET A 239 21.63 -7.79 -22.45
N LEU A 240 21.89 -6.48 -22.41
CA LEU A 240 22.29 -5.72 -23.60
C LEU A 240 23.62 -6.19 -24.21
N LYS A 241 24.59 -6.59 -23.39
CA LYS A 241 25.87 -7.13 -23.87
C LYS A 241 25.72 -8.50 -24.55
N LEU A 242 24.76 -9.29 -24.12
CA LEU A 242 24.51 -10.64 -24.65
C LEU A 242 23.53 -10.65 -25.83
N SER A 243 22.70 -9.61 -25.97
CA SER A 243 21.71 -9.47 -27.04
C SER A 243 22.28 -9.74 -28.46
N PRO A 244 23.49 -9.25 -28.87
CA PRO A 244 24.06 -9.56 -30.18
C PRO A 244 24.52 -11.02 -30.35
N LYS A 245 24.78 -11.73 -29.24
CA LYS A 245 25.20 -13.15 -29.25
C LYS A 245 23.98 -14.07 -29.17
N LEU A 246 22.97 -13.67 -28.44
CA LEU A 246 21.69 -14.35 -28.30
C LEU A 246 20.85 -14.27 -29.58
N SER A 247 20.78 -13.12 -30.23
CA SER A 247 20.02 -12.94 -31.48
C SER A 247 20.55 -13.76 -32.66
N LYS A 248 21.80 -14.24 -32.59
CA LYS A 248 22.39 -15.15 -33.58
C LYS A 248 22.13 -16.64 -33.32
N LYS A 249 21.80 -17.02 -32.09
CA LYS A 249 21.62 -18.43 -31.69
C LYS A 249 20.21 -18.74 -31.18
N ILE A 250 19.51 -17.76 -30.69
CA ILE A 250 18.20 -17.92 -30.06
C ILE A 250 17.29 -16.82 -30.63
N ASN A 251 16.10 -17.19 -31.04
CA ASN A 251 15.08 -16.22 -31.45
C ASN A 251 14.53 -15.55 -30.20
N LEU A 252 15.09 -14.39 -29.81
CA LEU A 252 14.73 -13.65 -28.59
C LEU A 252 13.24 -13.29 -28.51
N ASN A 253 12.53 -13.35 -29.63
CA ASN A 253 11.10 -13.10 -29.69
C ASN A 253 10.25 -14.32 -29.25
N GLU A 254 10.89 -15.47 -29.02
CA GLU A 254 10.26 -16.72 -28.58
C GLU A 254 10.63 -17.09 -27.14
N LEU A 255 11.50 -16.30 -26.47
CA LEU A 255 11.89 -16.51 -25.08
C LEU A 255 10.79 -16.02 -24.13
N THR A 256 10.18 -16.95 -23.38
CA THR A 256 9.30 -16.64 -22.26
C THR A 256 10.07 -16.63 -20.93
N PRO A 257 9.60 -15.95 -19.88
CA PRO A 257 10.19 -16.06 -18.54
C PRO A 257 10.23 -17.50 -18.02
N GLU A 258 9.28 -18.37 -18.44
CA GLU A 258 9.22 -19.78 -18.08
C GLU A 258 10.31 -20.59 -18.74
N ASP A 259 10.70 -20.27 -19.96
CA ASP A 259 11.86 -20.89 -20.62
C ASP A 259 13.16 -20.64 -19.83
N LEU A 260 13.16 -19.63 -18.98
CA LEU A 260 14.29 -19.28 -18.11
C LEU A 260 14.18 -19.86 -16.69
N THR A 261 12.97 -20.24 -16.24
CA THR A 261 12.69 -20.65 -14.86
C THR A 261 11.96 -22.00 -14.72
N GLY A 262 11.49 -22.60 -15.83
CA GLY A 262 10.71 -23.84 -15.84
C GLY A 262 11.56 -25.10 -15.61
N ASN A 263 10.92 -26.16 -15.08
CA ASN A 263 11.54 -27.48 -14.85
C ASN A 263 11.91 -28.25 -16.15
N GLU A 264 11.57 -27.72 -17.32
CA GLU A 264 11.82 -28.30 -18.64
C GLU A 264 12.55 -27.32 -19.57
N MET A 265 13.59 -26.67 -19.07
CA MET A 265 14.42 -25.78 -19.88
C MET A 265 15.10 -26.57 -21.01
N ASN A 266 15.12 -25.99 -22.23
CA ASN A 266 15.88 -26.57 -23.34
C ASN A 266 17.33 -26.83 -22.88
N PRO A 267 17.85 -28.09 -22.97
CA PRO A 267 19.18 -28.45 -22.44
C PRO A 267 20.33 -27.61 -22.97
N GLU A 268 20.22 -27.04 -24.18
CA GLU A 268 21.21 -26.12 -24.74
C GLU A 268 21.18 -24.76 -24.05
N TRP A 269 20.02 -24.35 -23.54
CA TRP A 269 19.84 -23.11 -22.80
C TRP A 269 20.20 -23.29 -21.33
N GLU A 270 19.87 -24.44 -20.75
CA GLU A 270 20.23 -24.81 -19.39
C GLU A 270 21.75 -24.74 -19.17
N SER A 271 22.54 -25.29 -20.11
CA SER A 271 24.00 -25.20 -20.03
C SER A 271 24.55 -23.78 -20.20
N PHE A 272 23.83 -22.90 -20.93
CA PHE A 272 24.25 -21.52 -21.15
C PHE A 272 23.89 -20.60 -19.98
N PHE A 273 22.72 -20.83 -19.34
CA PHE A 273 22.23 -20.00 -18.25
C PHE A 273 22.67 -20.52 -16.87
N SER A 274 22.77 -21.83 -16.65
CA SER A 274 23.13 -22.42 -15.36
C SER A 274 24.53 -22.03 -14.88
N ASP A 275 25.48 -21.89 -15.79
CA ASP A 275 26.86 -21.49 -15.46
C ASP A 275 27.12 -19.98 -15.62
N SER A 276 26.16 -19.21 -16.16
CA SER A 276 26.34 -17.78 -16.35
C SER A 276 25.86 -16.97 -15.14
N THR A 277 26.58 -15.88 -14.84
CA THR A 277 26.17 -14.91 -13.80
C THR A 277 24.79 -14.34 -14.10
N LEU A 278 24.43 -14.20 -15.37
CA LEU A 278 23.13 -13.69 -15.82
C LEU A 278 22.00 -14.67 -15.51
N GLY A 279 22.19 -15.98 -15.75
CA GLY A 279 21.17 -16.98 -15.45
C GLY A 279 20.76 -16.98 -13.98
N LYS A 280 21.75 -16.92 -13.07
CA LYS A 280 21.49 -16.81 -11.62
C LYS A 280 20.71 -15.54 -11.26
N LYS A 281 21.04 -14.41 -11.92
CA LYS A 281 20.34 -13.14 -11.70
C LYS A 281 18.91 -13.16 -12.27
N MET A 282 18.67 -13.87 -13.37
CA MET A 282 17.34 -14.04 -13.94
C MET A 282 16.43 -14.92 -13.06
N VAL A 283 17.00 -16.00 -12.49
CA VAL A 283 16.27 -16.82 -11.50
C VAL A 283 15.90 -15.98 -10.27
N GLU A 284 16.87 -15.22 -9.73
CA GLU A 284 16.60 -14.33 -8.60
C GLU A 284 15.52 -13.27 -8.93
N PHE A 285 15.54 -12.74 -10.15
CA PHE A 285 14.50 -11.82 -10.62
C PHE A 285 13.11 -12.46 -10.67
N GLY A 286 13.04 -13.70 -11.20
CA GLY A 286 11.79 -14.48 -11.22
C GLY A 286 11.26 -14.76 -9.82
N GLU A 287 12.14 -15.12 -8.88
CA GLU A 287 11.77 -15.32 -7.47
C GLU A 287 11.21 -14.03 -6.84
N LEU A 288 11.86 -12.87 -7.09
CA LEU A 288 11.36 -11.57 -6.61
C LEU A 288 9.99 -11.24 -7.20
N GLN A 289 9.77 -11.53 -8.48
CA GLN A 289 8.48 -11.33 -9.13
C GLN A 289 7.39 -12.24 -8.53
N GLN A 290 7.70 -13.51 -8.29
CA GLN A 290 6.78 -14.45 -7.64
C GLN A 290 6.43 -14.03 -6.20
N GLU A 291 7.38 -13.45 -5.47
CA GLU A 291 7.10 -12.85 -4.16
C GLU A 291 6.21 -11.60 -4.24
N GLY A 292 5.98 -11.07 -5.44
CA GLY A 292 5.21 -9.84 -5.72
C GLY A 292 6.00 -8.55 -5.49
N ALA A 293 7.33 -8.62 -5.61
CA ALA A 293 8.16 -7.43 -5.62
C ALA A 293 7.86 -6.56 -6.85
N ASP A 294 8.06 -5.25 -6.70
CA ASP A 294 7.82 -4.29 -7.77
C ASP A 294 9.01 -4.24 -8.75
N VAL A 295 9.09 -5.24 -9.59
CA VAL A 295 10.13 -5.35 -10.62
C VAL A 295 9.89 -4.43 -11.83
N MET A 296 8.66 -3.94 -11.99
CA MET A 296 8.25 -3.12 -13.14
C MET A 296 8.50 -1.63 -12.93
N HIS A 297 8.85 -1.20 -11.70
CA HIS A 297 9.06 0.21 -11.37
C HIS A 297 10.01 0.92 -12.33
N SER A 298 11.18 0.34 -12.60
CA SER A 298 12.21 0.91 -13.47
C SER A 298 11.73 1.14 -14.91
N THR A 299 10.84 0.28 -15.40
CA THR A 299 10.29 0.36 -16.76
C THR A 299 9.27 1.47 -16.90
N PHE A 300 8.37 1.62 -15.91
CA PHE A 300 7.23 2.52 -16.00
C PHE A 300 7.46 3.91 -15.40
N VAL A 301 8.59 4.15 -14.73
CA VAL A 301 8.92 5.45 -14.14
C VAL A 301 8.89 6.60 -15.16
N HIS A 302 9.31 6.34 -16.39
CA HIS A 302 9.37 7.34 -17.45
C HIS A 302 8.06 7.46 -18.27
N LEU A 303 7.08 6.60 -18.02
CA LEU A 303 5.82 6.52 -18.75
C LEU A 303 4.65 7.16 -17.99
N LYS A 304 4.91 8.19 -17.18
CA LYS A 304 3.90 8.91 -16.39
C LYS A 304 3.61 10.33 -16.92
N ASN A 305 4.07 10.66 -18.15
CA ASN A 305 3.92 12.00 -18.73
C ASN A 305 2.65 12.17 -19.59
N PHE A 306 1.74 11.19 -19.60
CA PHE A 306 0.48 11.30 -20.32
C PHE A 306 -0.47 12.30 -19.65
N PRO A 307 -1.32 13.02 -20.41
CA PRO A 307 -2.30 13.95 -19.87
C PRO A 307 -3.22 13.33 -18.80
N PHE A 308 -3.48 12.04 -18.89
CA PHE A 308 -4.20 11.27 -17.88
C PHE A 308 -3.65 11.47 -16.46
N PHE A 309 -2.32 11.49 -16.31
CA PHE A 309 -1.64 11.66 -15.02
C PHE A 309 -1.51 13.12 -14.55
N HIS A 310 -2.04 14.08 -15.30
CA HIS A 310 -2.15 15.47 -14.83
C HIS A 310 -3.25 15.62 -13.78
N GLU A 311 -4.27 14.76 -13.80
CA GLU A 311 -5.29 14.70 -12.77
C GLU A 311 -4.86 13.77 -11.64
N LEU A 312 -4.87 14.30 -10.39
CA LEU A 312 -4.40 13.58 -9.20
C LEU A 312 -5.20 12.30 -8.95
N SER A 313 -6.53 12.35 -9.10
CA SER A 313 -7.42 11.20 -8.86
C SER A 313 -7.06 9.99 -9.73
N ASN A 314 -6.51 10.21 -10.92
CA ASN A 314 -6.18 9.15 -11.87
C ASN A 314 -4.96 8.31 -11.45
N TRP A 315 -4.08 8.83 -10.60
CA TRP A 315 -2.95 8.07 -10.08
C TRP A 315 -3.36 6.88 -9.21
N LEU A 316 -4.52 6.98 -8.57
CA LEU A 316 -5.06 5.98 -7.67
C LEU A 316 -6.34 5.33 -8.20
N LEU A 317 -6.66 5.54 -9.50
CA LEU A 317 -7.80 4.93 -10.17
C LEU A 317 -7.53 3.45 -10.46
N PRO A 318 -8.42 2.52 -10.07
CA PRO A 318 -8.35 1.14 -10.53
C PRO A 318 -8.39 1.07 -12.05
N PHE A 319 -7.67 0.13 -12.65
CA PHE A 319 -7.70 0.00 -14.11
C PHE A 319 -9.11 -0.39 -14.59
N THR A 320 -9.65 0.44 -15.46
CA THR A 320 -10.96 0.24 -16.10
C THR A 320 -10.91 0.76 -17.52
N ILE A 321 -11.63 0.11 -18.40
CA ILE A 321 -11.83 0.56 -19.80
C ILE A 321 -13.00 1.54 -19.91
N GLU A 322 -13.81 1.67 -18.87
CA GLU A 322 -14.93 2.62 -18.78
C GLU A 322 -14.46 4.00 -18.34
N HIS A 323 -13.49 4.55 -19.03
CA HIS A 323 -12.94 5.89 -18.78
C HIS A 323 -12.84 6.63 -20.09
N SER A 324 -13.17 7.93 -20.10
CA SER A 324 -13.25 8.76 -21.30
C SER A 324 -11.96 8.80 -22.16
N TYR A 325 -10.81 8.53 -21.57
CA TYR A 325 -9.55 8.40 -22.33
C TYR A 325 -9.52 7.20 -23.28
N PHE A 326 -10.42 6.25 -23.11
CA PHE A 326 -10.57 5.11 -24.02
C PHE A 326 -11.58 5.36 -25.12
N ASP A 327 -12.57 6.25 -24.92
CA ASP A 327 -13.68 6.49 -25.85
C ASP A 327 -13.23 6.89 -27.25
N ASP A 328 -12.20 7.74 -27.37
CA ASP A 328 -11.68 8.22 -28.66
C ASP A 328 -10.67 7.26 -29.32
N GLN A 329 -10.13 6.30 -28.57
CA GLN A 329 -9.01 5.45 -28.99
C GLN A 329 -9.41 3.99 -29.18
N PHE A 330 -10.48 3.57 -28.51
CA PHE A 330 -10.99 2.21 -28.58
C PHE A 330 -11.93 2.05 -29.78
N THR A 331 -11.54 1.19 -30.73
CA THR A 331 -12.42 0.77 -31.82
C THR A 331 -12.97 -0.62 -31.47
N PRO A 332 -14.28 -0.75 -31.19
CA PRO A 332 -14.91 -2.01 -30.76
C PRO A 332 -14.70 -3.20 -31.72
N ASP A 333 -14.33 -2.92 -32.96
CA ASP A 333 -14.13 -3.94 -34.01
C ASP A 333 -12.73 -4.57 -34.00
N ASN A 334 -11.83 -4.15 -33.08
CA ASN A 334 -10.48 -4.71 -32.99
C ASN A 334 -10.40 -5.77 -31.90
N GLU A 335 -10.61 -7.02 -32.28
CA GLU A 335 -10.60 -8.17 -31.36
C GLU A 335 -9.27 -8.29 -30.57
N ALA A 336 -8.13 -8.02 -31.22
CA ALA A 336 -6.82 -8.09 -30.58
C ALA A 336 -6.66 -7.02 -29.47
N GLU A 337 -7.22 -5.82 -29.68
CA GLU A 337 -7.20 -4.76 -28.68
C GLU A 337 -8.08 -5.12 -27.48
N LYS A 338 -9.25 -5.70 -27.73
CA LYS A 338 -10.15 -6.17 -26.69
C LYS A 338 -9.53 -7.27 -25.84
N GLN A 339 -8.94 -8.27 -26.48
CA GLN A 339 -8.24 -9.38 -25.79
C GLN A 339 -7.09 -8.85 -24.93
N MET A 340 -6.30 -7.90 -25.45
CA MET A 340 -5.23 -7.28 -24.69
C MET A 340 -5.76 -6.53 -23.46
N LEU A 341 -6.83 -5.73 -23.58
CA LEU A 341 -7.43 -5.01 -22.46
C LEU A 341 -7.97 -5.97 -21.39
N ASP A 342 -8.58 -7.07 -21.82
CA ASP A 342 -9.01 -8.14 -20.93
C ASP A 342 -7.79 -8.75 -20.20
N SER A 343 -6.73 -9.09 -20.93
CA SER A 343 -5.48 -9.60 -20.35
C SER A 343 -4.84 -8.62 -19.38
N MET A 344 -4.83 -7.32 -19.70
CA MET A 344 -4.33 -6.27 -18.79
C MET A 344 -5.16 -6.17 -17.52
N THR A 345 -6.46 -6.34 -17.60
CA THR A 345 -7.34 -6.32 -16.41
C THR A 345 -6.92 -7.39 -15.42
N PHE A 346 -6.59 -8.59 -15.90
CA PHE A 346 -6.17 -9.72 -15.07
C PHE A 346 -4.67 -9.74 -14.75
N ALA A 347 -3.84 -8.89 -15.35
CA ALA A 347 -2.40 -8.86 -15.09
C ALA A 347 -2.09 -8.47 -13.63
N ALA A 348 -1.77 -9.47 -12.80
CA ALA A 348 -1.50 -9.31 -11.37
C ALA A 348 -0.13 -8.68 -11.08
N PHE A 349 0.82 -8.78 -12.03
CA PHE A 349 2.21 -8.34 -11.88
C PHE A 349 2.43 -6.84 -12.12
N MET A 350 1.37 -6.11 -12.53
CA MET A 350 1.41 -4.67 -12.80
C MET A 350 0.41 -3.94 -11.93
N CYS A 351 0.79 -2.79 -11.39
CA CYS A 351 -0.15 -1.90 -10.73
C CYS A 351 -1.04 -1.15 -11.74
N ASN A 352 -2.15 -0.59 -11.25
CA ASN A 352 -3.15 0.00 -12.13
C ASN A 352 -2.60 1.19 -12.94
N SER A 353 -1.83 2.07 -12.30
CA SER A 353 -1.22 3.21 -12.98
C SER A 353 -0.22 2.80 -14.07
N ASP A 354 0.46 1.66 -13.93
CA ASP A 354 1.36 1.12 -14.96
C ASP A 354 0.57 0.51 -16.13
N LYS A 355 -0.57 -0.13 -15.88
CA LYS A 355 -1.49 -0.60 -16.94
C LYS A 355 -1.95 0.55 -17.84
N TYR A 356 -2.37 1.67 -17.25
CA TYR A 356 -2.70 2.88 -18.02
C TYR A 356 -1.50 3.39 -18.84
N SER A 357 -0.31 3.46 -18.24
CA SER A 357 0.91 3.87 -18.95
C SER A 357 1.24 2.97 -20.11
N LEU A 358 1.13 1.66 -19.94
CA LEU A 358 1.38 0.67 -21.00
C LEU A 358 0.39 0.86 -22.15
N TYR A 359 -0.90 0.96 -21.84
CA TYR A 359 -1.93 1.17 -22.85
C TYR A 359 -1.66 2.43 -23.69
N PHE A 360 -1.47 3.58 -23.03
CA PHE A 360 -1.23 4.84 -23.74
C PHE A 360 0.07 4.81 -24.56
N SER A 361 1.10 4.15 -24.06
CA SER A 361 2.36 3.98 -24.80
C SER A 361 2.15 3.14 -26.06
N MET A 362 1.37 2.07 -25.99
CA MET A 362 1.06 1.25 -27.14
C MET A 362 0.21 1.99 -28.18
N MET A 363 -0.73 2.83 -27.73
CA MET A 363 -1.56 3.63 -28.65
C MET A 363 -0.75 4.65 -29.46
N GLN A 364 0.42 5.07 -29.00
CA GLN A 364 1.34 5.94 -29.75
C GLN A 364 2.14 5.20 -30.83
N LEU A 365 2.16 3.87 -30.82
CA LEU A 365 2.89 3.08 -31.82
C LEU A 365 2.15 3.01 -33.18
N PRO A 366 2.89 2.88 -34.29
CA PRO A 366 2.30 2.53 -35.57
C PRO A 366 1.50 1.21 -35.49
N LYS A 367 0.43 1.09 -36.30
CA LYS A 367 -0.51 -0.04 -36.24
C LYS A 367 0.17 -1.42 -36.25
N GLU A 368 1.18 -1.63 -37.09
CA GLU A 368 1.87 -2.92 -37.21
C GLU A 368 2.69 -3.26 -35.94
N ALA A 369 3.44 -2.28 -35.42
CA ALA A 369 4.20 -2.43 -34.19
C ALA A 369 3.27 -2.66 -32.98
N ARG A 370 2.14 -1.95 -32.94
CA ARG A 370 1.10 -2.11 -31.93
C ARG A 370 0.56 -3.55 -31.93
N LYS A 371 0.18 -4.07 -33.11
CA LYS A 371 -0.33 -5.44 -33.23
C LYS A 371 0.67 -6.51 -32.77
N MET A 372 1.94 -6.35 -33.13
CA MET A 372 3.00 -7.25 -32.65
C MET A 372 3.11 -7.22 -31.13
N MET A 373 3.15 -6.02 -30.53
CA MET A 373 3.27 -5.87 -29.08
C MET A 373 2.05 -6.39 -28.32
N MET A 374 0.84 -6.16 -28.86
CA MET A 374 -0.40 -6.70 -28.32
C MET A 374 -0.40 -8.24 -28.28
N ASN A 375 -0.02 -8.86 -29.40
CA ASN A 375 0.04 -10.33 -29.47
C ASN A 375 1.07 -10.91 -28.50
N GLN A 376 2.22 -10.27 -28.37
CA GLN A 376 3.27 -10.71 -27.43
C GLN A 376 2.81 -10.56 -25.97
N PHE A 377 2.18 -9.43 -25.62
CA PHE A 377 1.63 -9.21 -24.29
C PHE A 377 0.53 -10.21 -23.94
N ASP A 378 -0.39 -10.46 -24.90
CA ASP A 378 -1.50 -11.40 -24.71
C ASP A 378 -0.99 -12.82 -24.49
N SER A 379 0.02 -13.26 -25.25
CA SER A 379 0.65 -14.57 -25.07
C SER A 379 1.24 -14.72 -23.66
N GLN A 380 2.03 -13.76 -23.20
CA GLN A 380 2.64 -13.78 -21.88
C GLN A 380 1.61 -13.72 -20.75
N ALA A 381 0.62 -12.81 -20.87
CA ALA A 381 -0.44 -12.70 -19.88
C ALA A 381 -1.30 -13.98 -19.81
N THR A 382 -1.60 -14.57 -20.95
CA THR A 382 -2.40 -15.81 -21.03
C THR A 382 -1.67 -16.98 -20.37
N GLU A 383 -0.37 -17.14 -20.60
CA GLU A 383 0.44 -18.18 -19.95
C GLU A 383 0.48 -18.00 -18.44
N MET A 384 0.76 -16.78 -17.94
CA MET A 384 0.74 -16.48 -16.51
C MET A 384 -0.64 -16.71 -15.87
N ILE A 385 -1.72 -16.36 -16.57
CA ILE A 385 -3.08 -16.58 -16.11
C ILE A 385 -3.40 -18.08 -16.07
N GLN A 386 -2.97 -18.85 -17.07
CA GLN A 386 -3.22 -20.30 -17.10
C GLN A 386 -2.48 -21.03 -15.98
N GLN A 387 -1.22 -20.68 -15.71
CA GLN A 387 -0.43 -21.29 -14.64
C GLN A 387 -0.99 -21.00 -13.25
N ASN A 388 -1.52 -19.82 -13.03
CA ASN A 388 -2.02 -19.37 -11.72
C ASN A 388 -3.55 -19.21 -11.66
N LYS A 389 -4.27 -19.78 -12.64
CA LYS A 389 -5.70 -19.53 -12.84
C LYS A 389 -6.56 -19.81 -11.60
N GLU A 390 -6.31 -20.93 -10.93
CA GLU A 390 -7.07 -21.31 -9.72
C GLU A 390 -6.79 -20.35 -8.55
N GLU A 391 -5.56 -19.91 -8.41
CA GLU A 391 -5.16 -18.97 -7.36
C GLU A 391 -5.69 -17.55 -7.63
N LEU A 392 -5.57 -17.06 -8.86
CA LEU A 392 -6.06 -15.73 -9.27
C LEU A 392 -7.58 -15.60 -9.23
N ILE A 393 -8.30 -16.69 -9.53
CA ILE A 393 -9.78 -16.72 -9.48
C ILE A 393 -10.28 -16.83 -8.04
N SER A 394 -9.49 -17.38 -7.12
CA SER A 394 -9.88 -17.48 -5.73
C SER A 394 -10.10 -16.07 -5.14
N LYS A 395 -11.06 -15.96 -4.21
CA LYS A 395 -11.31 -14.68 -3.50
C LYS A 395 -10.04 -14.15 -2.84
N ARG A 396 -9.20 -15.04 -2.34
CA ARG A 396 -7.93 -14.73 -1.69
C ARG A 396 -6.89 -14.24 -2.67
N GLY A 397 -6.68 -14.91 -3.79
CA GLY A 397 -5.73 -14.49 -4.81
C GLY A 397 -6.07 -13.10 -5.35
N LYS A 398 -7.38 -12.79 -5.49
CA LYS A 398 -7.83 -11.44 -5.84
C LYS A 398 -7.45 -10.40 -4.78
N GLN A 399 -7.65 -10.70 -3.50
CA GLN A 399 -7.27 -9.78 -2.41
C GLN A 399 -5.76 -9.53 -2.39
N ASP A 400 -4.94 -10.57 -2.48
CA ASP A 400 -3.47 -10.47 -2.45
C ASP A 400 -2.95 -9.66 -3.66
N THR A 401 -3.56 -9.81 -4.83
CA THR A 401 -3.29 -9.02 -6.04
C THR A 401 -3.62 -7.54 -5.82
N ILE A 402 -4.84 -7.23 -5.34
CA ILE A 402 -5.28 -5.85 -5.10
C ILE A 402 -4.38 -5.18 -4.06
N ILE A 403 -4.01 -5.90 -2.98
CA ILE A 403 -3.08 -5.37 -1.96
C ILE A 403 -1.76 -4.96 -2.61
N GLY A 404 -1.18 -5.84 -3.42
CA GLY A 404 0.07 -5.57 -4.13
C GLY A 404 -0.04 -4.37 -5.06
N GLN A 405 -1.05 -4.37 -5.93
CA GLN A 405 -1.28 -3.32 -6.92
C GLN A 405 -1.52 -1.95 -6.26
N TYR A 406 -2.37 -1.87 -5.24
CA TYR A 406 -2.66 -0.59 -4.61
C TYR A 406 -1.46 -0.04 -3.83
N ILE A 407 -0.67 -0.87 -3.15
CA ILE A 407 0.57 -0.43 -2.49
C ILE A 407 1.59 0.06 -3.53
N GLN A 408 1.69 -0.59 -4.70
CA GLN A 408 2.55 -0.13 -5.79
C GLN A 408 2.02 1.18 -6.41
N ASP A 409 0.70 1.35 -6.59
CA ASP A 409 0.11 2.62 -7.05
C ASP A 409 0.40 3.75 -6.06
N LEU A 410 0.28 3.51 -4.76
CA LEU A 410 0.68 4.46 -3.72
C LEU A 410 2.18 4.80 -3.83
N TYR A 411 3.04 3.80 -4.04
CA TYR A 411 4.47 4.03 -4.23
C TYR A 411 4.74 4.91 -5.45
N ARG A 412 4.09 4.63 -6.60
CA ARG A 412 4.17 5.48 -7.80
C ARG A 412 3.72 6.91 -7.49
N PHE A 413 2.59 7.07 -6.82
CA PHE A 413 2.06 8.37 -6.47
C PHE A 413 3.04 9.18 -5.61
N PHE A 414 3.51 8.64 -4.49
CA PHE A 414 4.40 9.35 -3.58
C PHE A 414 5.81 9.60 -4.13
N LYS A 415 6.24 8.89 -5.17
CA LYS A 415 7.57 9.05 -5.76
C LYS A 415 7.56 9.81 -7.09
N LEU A 416 6.49 9.70 -7.88
CA LEU A 416 6.49 10.15 -9.28
C LEU A 416 5.44 11.22 -9.61
N TYR A 417 4.41 11.40 -8.76
CA TYR A 417 3.45 12.48 -8.98
C TYR A 417 4.18 13.83 -9.02
N PRO A 418 3.93 14.71 -10.02
CA PRO A 418 4.65 15.98 -10.13
C PRO A 418 4.61 16.86 -8.89
N GLY A 419 3.49 16.81 -8.14
CA GLY A 419 3.31 17.51 -6.87
C GLY A 419 3.60 16.62 -5.64
N HIS A 420 4.35 15.52 -5.76
CA HIS A 420 4.57 14.57 -4.65
C HIS A 420 5.22 15.20 -3.41
N LEU A 421 6.00 16.28 -3.58
CA LEU A 421 6.63 16.99 -2.46
C LEU A 421 5.62 17.71 -1.54
N ASP A 422 4.39 17.91 -2.02
CA ASP A 422 3.31 18.49 -1.21
C ASP A 422 2.67 17.47 -0.27
N PHE A 423 3.04 16.21 -0.36
CA PHE A 423 2.50 15.10 0.44
C PHE A 423 3.56 14.51 1.35
N THR A 424 3.13 14.02 2.50
CA THR A 424 4.01 13.22 3.37
C THR A 424 4.19 11.84 2.77
N ASP A 425 5.40 11.54 2.28
CA ASP A 425 5.71 10.23 1.71
C ASP A 425 5.67 9.15 2.80
N ILE A 426 4.64 8.30 2.75
CA ILE A 426 4.46 7.22 3.73
C ILE A 426 5.59 6.20 3.71
N PHE A 427 6.26 6.00 2.56
CA PHE A 427 7.35 5.03 2.43
C PHE A 427 8.67 5.49 3.05
N THR A 428 8.74 6.74 3.55
CA THR A 428 9.85 7.21 4.39
C THR A 428 9.65 6.87 5.86
N MET A 429 8.45 6.41 6.25
CA MET A 429 8.14 6.00 7.61
C MET A 429 8.51 4.52 7.82
N PRO A 430 8.85 4.10 9.06
CA PRO A 430 9.14 2.70 9.35
C PRO A 430 7.99 1.74 9.02
N LEU A 431 6.74 2.17 9.14
CA LEU A 431 5.51 1.39 8.89
C LEU A 431 5.51 0.05 9.64
N ASP A 432 6.00 0.06 10.86
CA ASP A 432 6.03 -1.08 11.78
C ASP A 432 4.65 -1.30 12.45
N PHE A 433 3.65 -1.57 11.61
CA PHE A 433 2.24 -1.71 12.01
C PHE A 433 2.01 -2.72 13.14
N HIS A 434 2.84 -3.77 13.23
CA HIS A 434 2.79 -4.78 14.29
C HIS A 434 3.06 -4.19 15.69
N ASN A 435 3.69 -3.01 15.77
CA ASN A 435 3.95 -2.30 17.03
C ASN A 435 2.81 -1.37 17.46
N LEU A 436 1.79 -1.16 16.60
CA LEU A 436 0.64 -0.31 16.94
C LEU A 436 -0.15 -0.90 18.11
N ALA A 437 -0.29 -0.13 19.20
CA ALA A 437 -1.00 -0.57 20.40
C ALA A 437 -2.43 -1.04 20.10
N ILE A 438 -3.13 -0.34 19.18
CA ILE A 438 -4.50 -0.67 18.77
C ILE A 438 -4.60 -1.98 17.96
N LEU A 439 -3.52 -2.40 17.28
CA LEU A 439 -3.48 -3.64 16.49
C LEU A 439 -2.97 -4.84 17.28
N ARG A 440 -2.27 -4.62 18.40
CA ARG A 440 -1.70 -5.71 19.23
C ARG A 440 -2.70 -6.83 19.57
N PRO A 441 -3.95 -6.55 19.97
CA PRO A 441 -4.90 -7.62 20.29
C PRO A 441 -5.13 -8.61 19.15
N TYR A 442 -4.87 -8.23 17.90
CA TYR A 442 -5.21 -8.98 16.70
C TYR A 442 -4.01 -9.63 16.01
N ILE A 443 -2.78 -9.10 16.19
CA ILE A 443 -1.58 -9.54 15.45
C ILE A 443 -0.40 -9.90 16.36
N SER A 444 -0.61 -10.00 17.69
CA SER A 444 0.44 -10.40 18.66
C SER A 444 0.52 -11.91 18.86
N ASP A 445 -0.27 -12.69 18.15
CA ASP A 445 -0.17 -14.14 18.22
C ASP A 445 1.20 -14.63 17.68
N LYS A 446 1.66 -15.78 18.22
CA LYS A 446 2.97 -16.34 17.88
C LYS A 446 3.15 -16.56 16.37
N GLU A 447 2.11 -17.02 15.69
CA GLU A 447 2.17 -17.29 14.24
C GLU A 447 2.37 -16.01 13.46
N SER A 448 1.57 -14.97 13.71
CA SER A 448 1.65 -13.69 13.01
C SER A 448 2.99 -13.01 13.21
N LEU A 449 3.46 -12.94 14.48
CA LEU A 449 4.75 -12.33 14.78
C LEU A 449 5.92 -13.12 14.18
N THR A 450 5.89 -14.45 14.23
CA THR A 450 6.93 -15.28 13.61
C THR A 450 7.00 -15.05 12.11
N ASN A 451 5.86 -15.04 11.42
CA ASN A 451 5.82 -14.82 9.97
C ASN A 451 6.38 -13.44 9.59
N ILE A 452 6.05 -12.39 10.35
CA ILE A 452 6.56 -11.04 10.10
C ILE A 452 8.07 -10.98 10.36
N ALA A 453 8.55 -11.54 11.49
CA ALA A 453 9.97 -11.55 11.84
C ALA A 453 10.81 -12.33 10.83
N GLU A 454 10.34 -13.49 10.39
CA GLU A 454 11.02 -14.29 9.36
C GLU A 454 11.06 -13.59 8.01
N TYR A 455 10.02 -12.82 7.69
CA TYR A 455 10.01 -12.02 6.47
C TYR A 455 11.04 -10.89 6.54
N TYR A 456 11.13 -10.16 7.66
CA TYR A 456 12.19 -9.19 7.89
C TYR A 456 13.58 -9.83 7.79
N LEU A 457 13.77 -11.00 8.42
CA LEU A 457 15.02 -11.75 8.38
C LEU A 457 15.43 -12.09 6.94
N ARG A 458 14.51 -12.62 6.13
CA ARG A 458 14.75 -12.95 4.71
C ARG A 458 15.15 -11.73 3.88
N LYS A 459 14.63 -10.55 4.23
CA LYS A 459 14.94 -9.28 3.54
C LYS A 459 16.15 -8.55 4.16
N ASN A 460 16.89 -9.20 5.08
CA ASN A 460 18.06 -8.66 5.78
C ASN A 460 17.78 -7.41 6.65
N TYR A 461 16.55 -7.23 7.11
CA TYR A 461 16.17 -6.24 8.11
C TYR A 461 16.37 -6.82 9.52
N PHE A 462 17.65 -7.04 9.88
CA PHE A 462 18.00 -7.78 11.09
C PHE A 462 17.53 -7.10 12.38
N SER A 463 17.59 -5.78 12.46
CA SER A 463 17.12 -5.01 13.63
C SER A 463 15.61 -5.16 13.85
N ASP A 464 14.82 -5.02 12.76
CA ASP A 464 13.38 -5.18 12.81
C ASP A 464 13.01 -6.63 13.23
N ALA A 465 13.68 -7.62 12.62
CA ALA A 465 13.49 -9.04 12.95
C ALA A 465 13.84 -9.34 14.42
N LEU A 466 15.00 -8.84 14.88
CA LEU A 466 15.51 -9.02 16.24
C LEU A 466 14.54 -8.48 17.28
N THR A 467 13.93 -7.34 17.03
CA THR A 467 12.94 -6.73 17.92
C THR A 467 11.76 -7.67 18.16
N ILE A 468 11.24 -8.29 17.10
CA ILE A 468 10.11 -9.22 17.19
C ILE A 468 10.54 -10.56 17.82
N PHE A 469 11.71 -11.11 17.41
CA PHE A 469 12.21 -12.34 18.01
C PHE A 469 12.46 -12.19 19.52
N ASN A 470 13.00 -11.05 19.98
CA ASN A 470 13.14 -10.77 21.41
C ASN A 470 11.78 -10.64 22.13
N GLN A 471 10.74 -10.18 21.45
CA GLN A 471 9.38 -10.18 22.01
C GLN A 471 8.86 -11.61 22.15
N LEU A 472 9.03 -12.46 21.13
CA LEU A 472 8.64 -13.86 21.15
C LEU A 472 9.39 -14.67 22.23
N ALA A 473 10.68 -14.40 22.43
CA ALA A 473 11.51 -15.08 23.42
C ALA A 473 11.05 -14.85 24.88
N LYS A 474 10.26 -13.79 25.14
CA LYS A 474 9.68 -13.58 26.48
C LYS A 474 8.62 -14.61 26.85
N THR A 475 7.96 -15.19 25.85
CA THR A 475 6.88 -16.18 26.02
C THR A 475 7.28 -17.59 25.57
N ASP A 476 8.32 -17.72 24.76
CA ASP A 476 8.80 -18.98 24.18
C ASP A 476 10.31 -19.14 24.47
N GLN A 477 10.63 -19.47 25.71
CA GLN A 477 12.02 -19.59 26.17
C GLN A 477 12.66 -20.94 25.81
N ASP A 478 11.86 -21.92 25.40
CA ASP A 478 12.30 -23.31 25.14
C ASP A 478 12.55 -23.58 23.64
N SER A 479 12.47 -22.56 22.77
CA SER A 479 12.68 -22.72 21.32
C SER A 479 14.13 -22.46 20.94
N ASP A 480 14.92 -23.52 20.70
CA ASP A 480 16.29 -23.44 20.19
C ASP A 480 16.36 -22.67 18.86
N ILE A 481 15.40 -22.91 17.95
CA ILE A 481 15.32 -22.22 16.65
C ILE A 481 15.15 -20.71 16.82
N LEU A 482 14.39 -20.27 17.81
CA LEU A 482 14.19 -18.84 18.08
C LEU A 482 15.51 -18.18 18.51
N PHE A 483 16.24 -18.81 19.44
CA PHE A 483 17.54 -18.29 19.88
C PHE A 483 18.62 -18.38 18.80
N GLN A 484 18.56 -19.36 17.90
CA GLN A 484 19.40 -19.39 16.70
C GLN A 484 19.17 -18.16 15.82
N LYS A 485 17.89 -17.77 15.58
CA LYS A 485 17.53 -16.59 14.78
C LYS A 485 17.96 -15.29 15.48
N ILE A 486 17.77 -15.19 16.79
CA ILE A 486 18.25 -14.04 17.58
C ILE A 486 19.77 -13.91 17.46
N GLY A 487 20.50 -14.99 17.66
CA GLY A 487 21.94 -15.01 17.52
C GLY A 487 22.40 -14.60 16.13
N TYR A 488 21.71 -15.08 15.10
CA TYR A 488 22.02 -14.71 13.71
C TYR A 488 21.79 -13.21 13.44
N CYS A 489 20.65 -12.66 13.86
CA CYS A 489 20.38 -11.22 13.71
C CYS A 489 21.44 -10.38 14.41
N LYS A 490 21.77 -10.69 15.68
CA LYS A 490 22.81 -9.99 16.44
C LYS A 490 24.19 -10.07 15.77
N GLN A 491 24.54 -11.25 15.24
CA GLN A 491 25.80 -11.44 14.51
C GLN A 491 25.86 -10.55 13.27
N MET A 492 24.78 -10.48 12.50
CA MET A 492 24.71 -9.67 11.29
C MET A 492 24.74 -8.16 11.57
N GLU A 493 24.32 -7.74 12.78
CA GLU A 493 24.44 -6.36 13.26
C GLU A 493 25.79 -6.04 13.94
N GLY A 494 26.68 -7.03 14.05
CA GLY A 494 28.01 -6.87 14.64
C GLY A 494 28.05 -7.03 16.16
N ASP A 495 26.92 -7.33 16.83
CA ASP A 495 26.88 -7.67 18.25
C ASP A 495 27.32 -9.13 18.47
N LEU A 496 28.62 -9.38 18.36
CA LEU A 496 29.19 -10.73 18.51
C LEU A 496 29.02 -11.32 19.90
N LYS A 497 29.04 -10.47 20.96
CA LYS A 497 28.85 -10.93 22.34
C LYS A 497 27.40 -11.38 22.56
N GLY A 498 26.44 -10.55 22.21
CA GLY A 498 25.05 -10.91 22.30
C GLY A 498 24.64 -12.07 21.36
N ALA A 499 25.30 -12.19 20.21
CA ALA A 499 25.13 -13.35 19.34
C ALA A 499 25.62 -14.65 19.99
N LEU A 500 26.82 -14.61 20.61
CA LEU A 500 27.37 -15.74 21.34
C LEU A 500 26.46 -16.21 22.48
N GLU A 501 25.94 -15.26 23.29
CA GLU A 501 25.00 -15.57 24.37
C GLU A 501 23.75 -16.28 23.85
N ALA A 502 23.16 -15.78 22.75
CA ALA A 502 21.99 -16.39 22.13
C ALA A 502 22.29 -17.78 21.54
N TYR A 503 23.44 -17.97 20.90
CA TYR A 503 23.83 -19.27 20.38
C TYR A 503 24.14 -20.28 21.49
N LEU A 504 24.78 -19.87 22.59
CA LEU A 504 24.99 -20.73 23.77
C LEU A 504 23.66 -21.15 24.39
N HIS A 505 22.68 -20.24 24.45
CA HIS A 505 21.34 -20.59 24.92
C HIS A 505 20.66 -21.60 23.97
N ALA A 506 20.79 -21.43 22.66
CA ALA A 506 20.27 -22.39 21.69
C ALA A 506 20.94 -23.78 21.83
N ASP A 507 22.26 -23.82 22.10
CA ASP A 507 23.03 -25.05 22.32
C ASP A 507 22.62 -25.78 23.58
N LEU A 508 22.29 -25.05 24.64
CA LEU A 508 21.73 -25.63 25.87
C LEU A 508 20.40 -26.33 25.64
N LEU A 509 19.57 -25.80 24.76
CA LEU A 509 18.25 -26.36 24.42
C LEU A 509 18.38 -27.52 23.42
N ASN A 510 19.34 -27.48 22.52
CA ASN A 510 19.58 -28.49 21.48
C ASN A 510 21.06 -28.56 21.11
N SER A 511 21.80 -29.43 21.83
CA SER A 511 23.26 -29.59 21.65
C SER A 511 23.67 -30.36 20.39
N GLU A 512 22.73 -30.90 19.61
CA GLU A 512 23.05 -31.66 18.38
C GLU A 512 23.20 -30.77 17.14
N SER A 513 22.90 -29.48 17.24
CA SER A 513 22.94 -28.56 16.11
C SER A 513 24.38 -28.19 15.69
N LYS A 514 24.90 -28.90 14.69
CA LYS A 514 26.23 -28.60 14.09
C LYS A 514 26.33 -27.15 13.57
N TRP A 515 25.22 -26.56 13.17
CA TRP A 515 25.18 -25.18 12.71
C TRP A 515 25.45 -24.21 13.87
N VAL A 516 24.79 -24.40 15.02
CA VAL A 516 24.99 -23.60 16.23
C VAL A 516 26.45 -23.68 16.71
N ILE A 517 27.01 -24.89 16.80
CA ILE A 517 28.41 -25.10 17.21
C ILE A 517 29.37 -24.32 16.29
N ARG A 518 29.15 -24.35 14.97
CA ARG A 518 29.96 -23.58 14.03
C ARG A 518 29.84 -22.07 14.24
N ARG A 519 28.64 -21.58 14.57
CA ARG A 519 28.40 -20.16 14.84
C ARG A 519 29.08 -19.71 16.15
N ILE A 520 28.99 -20.51 17.20
CA ILE A 520 29.70 -20.28 18.46
C ILE A 520 31.20 -20.19 18.21
N ALA A 521 31.76 -21.16 17.50
CA ALA A 521 33.20 -21.15 17.15
C ALA A 521 33.59 -19.91 16.31
N GLY A 522 32.71 -19.47 15.41
CA GLY A 522 32.88 -18.24 14.64
C GLY A 522 32.91 -17.00 15.54
N CYS A 523 32.02 -16.88 16.51
CA CYS A 523 31.99 -15.75 17.46
C CYS A 523 33.24 -15.71 18.36
N TYR A 524 33.81 -16.84 18.74
CA TYR A 524 35.06 -16.86 19.51
C TYR A 524 36.30 -16.52 18.68
N ARG A 525 36.23 -16.69 17.36
CA ARG A 525 37.38 -16.42 16.45
C ARG A 525 37.47 -14.96 16.03
N SER A 526 36.32 -14.25 16.04
CA SER A 526 36.21 -12.84 15.63
C SER A 526 36.44 -11.91 16.81
#